data_353bd3cbf3bc2788d4f88b141db82753
#
_entry.id   353bd3cbf3bc2788d4f88b141db82753
#
_cell.length_a   1.000
_cell.length_b   1.000
_cell.length_c   1.000
_cell.angle_alpha   90.00
_cell.angle_beta   90.00
_cell.angle_gamma   90.00
#
_symmetry.space_group_name_H-M   'P 1'
#
loop_
_entity.id
_entity.type
_entity.pdbx_description
1 polymer ?
#
loop_
_entity_poly.entity_id
_entity_poly.type
_entity_poly.pdbx_seq_one_letter_code
_entity_poly.pdbx_strand_id
1 'polypeptide(L)'
;MSAGSAETVSTLKILGAGPVKRGVSRLAAGFEKQSGHRVTVEFAGAPGVSERVLADEAVDVAIVPQAAMDEFEKRGKVVAGTRGLMGRSRMGIAVRKGASRADIPDTEAFKQAMLDAGAIVCNVASSGVYIVKLLDQLGIADATRDRILRLPDTVKVMEHVAGSPAHAIGVGQLAEISELVEKGLGIALVAPLPDAIQNVTAYHAAVTVASRQQDAARALARFLAAPEAKAVFAATGID
;
A
#
# COMPACT_ATOMS: atom_id res chain seq x y z
N MET A 1 24.82 -34.85 -24.36
CA MET A 1 24.44 -34.95 -22.93
C MET A 1 24.49 -33.55 -22.37
N SER A 2 23.34 -32.91 -22.31
CA SER A 2 23.24 -31.54 -21.76
C SER A 2 23.19 -31.66 -20.22
N ALA A 3 24.24 -31.19 -19.55
CA ALA A 3 24.26 -31.07 -18.11
C ALA A 3 23.21 -30.04 -17.71
N GLY A 4 22.08 -30.50 -17.18
CA GLY A 4 21.11 -29.63 -16.50
C GLY A 4 21.83 -28.99 -15.33
N SER A 5 22.06 -27.71 -15.40
CA SER A 5 22.49 -26.90 -14.25
C SER A 5 21.43 -27.08 -13.18
N ALA A 6 21.78 -27.74 -12.07
CA ALA A 6 20.92 -27.75 -10.89
C ALA A 6 20.72 -26.27 -10.48
N GLU A 7 19.52 -25.75 -10.69
CA GLU A 7 19.15 -24.39 -10.21
C GLU A 7 19.35 -24.37 -8.69
N THR A 8 20.28 -23.56 -8.26
CA THR A 8 20.59 -23.42 -6.84
C THR A 8 19.37 -22.80 -6.16
N VAL A 9 18.80 -23.50 -5.18
CA VAL A 9 17.69 -22.98 -4.37
C VAL A 9 18.14 -21.71 -3.66
N SER A 10 17.48 -20.60 -3.98
CA SER A 10 17.78 -19.29 -3.43
C SER A 10 16.69 -18.86 -2.43
N THR A 11 17.05 -18.04 -1.45
CA THR A 11 16.08 -17.31 -0.62
C THR A 11 16.02 -15.86 -1.09
N LEU A 12 14.91 -15.48 -1.70
CA LEU A 12 14.67 -14.14 -2.20
C LEU A 12 13.97 -13.29 -1.14
N LYS A 13 14.34 -12.01 -1.03
CA LYS A 13 13.72 -11.05 -0.11
C LYS A 13 12.90 -10.03 -0.89
N ILE A 14 11.59 -9.96 -0.57
CA ILE A 14 10.71 -8.88 -0.99
C ILE A 14 10.60 -7.85 0.13
N LEU A 15 10.72 -6.57 -0.20
CA LEU A 15 10.37 -5.46 0.67
C LEU A 15 9.26 -4.64 -0.01
N GLY A 16 8.07 -4.62 0.60
CA GLY A 16 6.86 -4.06 0.00
C GLY A 16 6.15 -3.04 0.87
N ALA A 17 5.40 -2.14 0.23
CA ALA A 17 4.48 -1.25 0.91
C ALA A 17 3.24 -2.00 1.43
N GLY A 18 2.63 -1.51 2.53
CA GLY A 18 1.52 -2.18 3.22
C GLY A 18 0.35 -2.61 2.35
N PRO A 19 -0.19 -1.74 1.46
CA PRO A 19 -1.39 -2.05 0.68
C PRO A 19 -1.31 -3.31 -0.20
N VAL A 20 -0.10 -3.69 -0.67
CA VAL A 20 0.08 -4.89 -1.52
C VAL A 20 0.32 -6.18 -0.75
N LYS A 21 0.38 -6.11 0.58
CA LYS A 21 0.78 -7.21 1.48
C LYS A 21 0.03 -8.52 1.20
N ARG A 22 -1.29 -8.48 1.14
CA ARG A 22 -2.12 -9.70 0.98
C ARG A 22 -1.86 -10.39 -0.36
N GLY A 23 -1.86 -9.62 -1.44
CA GLY A 23 -1.62 -10.14 -2.80
C GLY A 23 -0.21 -10.70 -2.93
N VAL A 24 0.79 -9.94 -2.49
CA VAL A 24 2.20 -10.35 -2.54
C VAL A 24 2.45 -11.62 -1.72
N SER A 25 1.92 -11.72 -0.50
CA SER A 25 2.10 -12.93 0.34
C SER A 25 1.49 -14.18 -0.31
N ARG A 26 0.32 -14.06 -0.95
CA ARG A 26 -0.30 -15.18 -1.68
C ARG A 26 0.51 -15.59 -2.91
N LEU A 27 0.99 -14.61 -3.67
CA LEU A 27 1.78 -14.85 -4.87
C LEU A 27 3.18 -15.40 -4.54
N ALA A 28 3.82 -14.93 -3.47
CA ALA A 28 5.10 -15.46 -3.00
C ALA A 28 5.01 -16.95 -2.72
N ALA A 29 3.96 -17.40 -1.99
CA ALA A 29 3.74 -18.83 -1.75
C ALA A 29 3.49 -19.64 -3.04
N GLY A 30 2.86 -19.02 -4.06
CA GLY A 30 2.68 -19.62 -5.38
C GLY A 30 4.02 -19.76 -6.13
N PHE A 31 4.84 -18.72 -6.10
CA PHE A 31 6.16 -18.70 -6.72
C PHE A 31 7.10 -19.75 -6.10
N GLU A 32 7.12 -19.89 -4.77
CA GLU A 32 7.91 -20.93 -4.09
C GLU A 32 7.58 -22.33 -4.58
N LYS A 33 6.28 -22.65 -4.72
CA LYS A 33 5.82 -23.96 -5.19
C LYS A 33 6.23 -24.24 -6.65
N GLN A 34 6.26 -23.20 -7.48
CA GLN A 34 6.52 -23.32 -8.90
C GLN A 34 8.01 -23.31 -9.23
N SER A 35 8.81 -22.53 -8.51
CA SER A 35 10.23 -22.31 -8.81
C SER A 35 11.19 -23.11 -7.93
N GLY A 36 10.73 -23.60 -6.78
CA GLY A 36 11.59 -24.21 -5.77
C GLY A 36 12.42 -23.23 -4.95
N HIS A 37 12.41 -21.92 -5.27
CA HIS A 37 13.04 -20.89 -4.46
C HIS A 37 12.24 -20.63 -3.19
N ARG A 38 12.87 -20.06 -2.16
CA ARG A 38 12.19 -19.54 -0.99
C ARG A 38 12.00 -18.04 -1.14
N VAL A 39 10.91 -17.49 -0.55
CA VAL A 39 10.61 -16.04 -0.57
C VAL A 39 10.31 -15.55 0.83
N THR A 40 11.12 -14.63 1.32
CA THR A 40 10.82 -13.88 2.54
C THR A 40 10.19 -12.55 2.17
N VAL A 41 9.16 -12.17 2.90
CA VAL A 41 8.41 -10.94 2.58
C VAL A 41 8.36 -10.05 3.82
N GLU A 42 8.84 -8.83 3.67
CA GLU A 42 8.75 -7.78 4.68
C GLU A 42 7.90 -6.62 4.15
N PHE A 43 7.15 -5.99 5.06
CA PHE A 43 6.32 -4.83 4.72
C PHE A 43 6.58 -3.68 5.68
N ALA A 44 6.58 -2.45 5.11
CA ALA A 44 6.70 -1.21 5.86
C ALA A 44 5.82 -0.12 5.21
N GLY A 45 5.70 1.02 5.86
CA GLY A 45 5.18 2.21 5.19
C GLY A 45 6.09 2.59 4.01
N ALA A 46 5.53 3.18 2.94
CA ALA A 46 6.31 3.51 1.74
C ALA A 46 7.58 4.35 2.03
N PRO A 47 7.59 5.32 2.98
CA PRO A 47 8.83 6.00 3.38
C PRO A 47 9.90 5.06 3.93
N GLY A 48 9.52 4.11 4.79
CA GLY A 48 10.47 3.16 5.36
C GLY A 48 11.03 2.18 4.33
N VAL A 49 10.20 1.75 3.34
CA VAL A 49 10.72 0.98 2.19
C VAL A 49 11.73 1.80 1.41
N SER A 50 11.41 3.08 1.15
CA SER A 50 12.29 3.97 0.38
C SER A 50 13.64 4.19 1.08
N GLU A 51 13.62 4.44 2.37
CA GLU A 51 14.84 4.63 3.17
C GLU A 51 15.76 3.41 3.05
N ARG A 52 15.22 2.20 3.23
CA ARG A 52 15.99 0.94 3.20
C ARG A 52 16.56 0.65 1.81
N VAL A 53 15.78 0.84 0.74
CA VAL A 53 16.24 0.63 -0.64
C VAL A 53 17.31 1.67 -1.03
N LEU A 54 17.14 2.94 -0.64
CA LEU A 54 18.10 3.99 -0.90
C LEU A 54 19.42 3.79 -0.13
N ALA A 55 19.38 3.12 1.01
CA ALA A 55 20.54 2.73 1.80
C ALA A 55 21.22 1.43 1.32
N ASP A 56 20.84 0.90 0.14
CA ASP A 56 21.38 -0.32 -0.45
C ASP A 56 21.23 -1.58 0.44
N GLU A 57 20.13 -1.64 1.22
CA GLU A 57 19.82 -2.86 1.95
C GLU A 57 19.67 -4.04 0.98
N ALA A 58 20.16 -5.20 1.38
CA ALA A 58 20.10 -6.42 0.59
C ALA A 58 18.63 -6.90 0.45
N VAL A 59 17.93 -6.35 -0.51
CA VAL A 59 16.57 -6.67 -0.94
C VAL A 59 16.61 -7.11 -2.39
N ASP A 60 15.88 -8.15 -2.77
CA ASP A 60 15.88 -8.65 -4.15
C ASP A 60 14.80 -7.96 -5.00
N VAL A 61 13.59 -7.78 -4.45
CA VAL A 61 12.48 -7.09 -5.12
C VAL A 61 11.90 -6.04 -4.19
N ALA A 62 11.85 -4.79 -4.65
CA ALA A 62 11.17 -3.69 -3.98
C ALA A 62 9.78 -3.47 -4.59
N ILE A 63 8.76 -3.22 -3.74
CA ILE A 63 7.40 -2.92 -4.20
C ILE A 63 6.90 -1.65 -3.51
N VAL A 64 6.73 -0.59 -4.29
CA VAL A 64 6.40 0.76 -3.78
C VAL A 64 5.42 1.49 -4.70
N PRO A 65 4.81 2.60 -4.22
CA PRO A 65 4.08 3.53 -5.08
C PRO A 65 4.93 4.07 -6.22
N GLN A 66 4.28 4.43 -7.34
CA GLN A 66 4.91 4.94 -8.55
C GLN A 66 5.97 6.00 -8.28
N ALA A 67 5.65 7.04 -7.51
CA ALA A 67 6.57 8.15 -7.25
C ALA A 67 7.88 7.69 -6.57
N ALA A 68 7.81 6.72 -5.66
CA ALA A 68 9.01 6.15 -5.03
C ALA A 68 9.79 5.27 -6.02
N MET A 69 9.10 4.53 -6.90
CA MET A 69 9.75 3.74 -7.95
C MET A 69 10.47 4.64 -8.97
N ASP A 70 9.86 5.77 -9.36
CA ASP A 70 10.48 6.76 -10.25
C ASP A 70 11.78 7.32 -9.64
N GLU A 71 11.78 7.56 -8.33
CA GLU A 71 12.99 8.00 -7.60
C GLU A 71 14.06 6.90 -7.54
N PHE A 72 13.67 5.64 -7.37
CA PHE A 72 14.61 4.51 -7.40
C PHE A 72 15.26 4.36 -8.77
N GLU A 73 14.49 4.48 -9.86
CA GLU A 73 15.02 4.46 -11.23
C GLU A 73 16.00 5.62 -11.45
N LYS A 74 15.60 6.84 -11.08
CA LYS A 74 16.44 8.03 -11.21
C LYS A 74 17.77 7.91 -10.47
N ARG A 75 17.76 7.28 -9.29
CA ARG A 75 18.98 7.06 -8.47
C ARG A 75 19.72 5.76 -8.81
N GLY A 76 19.29 5.00 -9.81
CA GLY A 76 19.92 3.74 -10.18
C GLY A 76 19.85 2.67 -9.09
N LYS A 77 18.80 2.66 -8.26
CA LYS A 77 18.62 1.68 -7.17
C LYS A 77 17.87 0.42 -7.60
N VAL A 78 17.27 0.45 -8.78
CA VAL A 78 16.59 -0.69 -9.39
C VAL A 78 17.16 -0.97 -10.77
N VAL A 79 17.07 -2.23 -11.17
CA VAL A 79 17.60 -2.70 -12.44
C VAL A 79 16.68 -2.28 -13.58
N ALA A 80 17.23 -1.58 -14.56
CA ALA A 80 16.49 -1.10 -15.72
C ALA A 80 15.72 -2.24 -16.43
N GLY A 81 14.48 -1.95 -16.83
CA GLY A 81 13.61 -2.90 -17.53
C GLY A 81 13.00 -4.00 -16.67
N THR A 82 13.16 -3.94 -15.33
CA THR A 82 12.54 -4.91 -14.41
C THR A 82 11.27 -4.41 -13.75
N ARG A 83 10.94 -3.12 -13.91
CA ARG A 83 9.73 -2.51 -13.37
C ARG A 83 8.47 -3.14 -13.96
N GLY A 84 7.57 -3.59 -13.11
CA GLY A 84 6.24 -4.11 -13.47
C GLY A 84 5.14 -3.49 -12.63
N LEU A 85 4.00 -3.14 -13.26
CA LEU A 85 2.81 -2.69 -12.56
C LEU A 85 2.13 -3.87 -11.87
N MET A 86 1.93 -3.76 -10.56
CA MET A 86 1.23 -4.76 -9.75
C MET A 86 -0.28 -4.54 -9.75
N GLY A 87 -0.70 -3.28 -9.73
CA GLY A 87 -2.08 -2.84 -9.69
C GLY A 87 -2.21 -1.48 -9.02
N ARG A 88 -3.46 -1.08 -8.74
CA ARG A 88 -3.81 0.22 -8.20
C ARG A 88 -4.64 0.07 -6.94
N SER A 89 -4.40 0.92 -5.95
CA SER A 89 -5.22 1.02 -4.76
C SER A 89 -5.94 2.37 -4.71
N ARG A 90 -7.18 2.35 -4.30
CA ARG A 90 -8.02 3.54 -4.06
C ARG A 90 -7.99 3.89 -2.58
N MET A 91 -8.33 5.13 -2.27
CA MET A 91 -8.50 5.58 -0.89
C MET A 91 -9.94 5.48 -0.43
N GLY A 92 -10.11 5.32 0.87
CA GLY A 92 -11.42 5.32 1.51
C GLY A 92 -11.36 5.81 2.94
N ILE A 93 -12.51 5.87 3.56
CA ILE A 93 -12.67 6.28 4.96
C ILE A 93 -13.29 5.15 5.79
N ALA A 94 -12.89 5.11 7.04
CA ALA A 94 -13.44 4.21 8.05
C ALA A 94 -13.77 4.96 9.33
N VAL A 95 -14.73 4.41 10.07
CA VAL A 95 -15.12 4.88 11.39
C VAL A 95 -15.07 3.73 12.39
N ARG A 96 -15.19 4.00 13.67
CA ARG A 96 -15.36 2.95 14.69
C ARG A 96 -16.61 2.12 14.38
N LYS A 97 -16.52 0.83 14.55
CA LYS A 97 -17.67 -0.09 14.39
C LYS A 97 -18.82 0.34 15.32
N GLY A 98 -20.00 0.47 14.74
CA GLY A 98 -21.20 0.94 15.47
C GLY A 98 -21.32 2.47 15.60
N ALA A 99 -20.34 3.25 15.16
CA ALA A 99 -20.51 4.70 15.04
C ALA A 99 -21.42 5.05 13.85
N SER A 100 -22.04 6.25 13.90
CA SER A 100 -22.78 6.79 12.75
C SER A 100 -21.84 6.89 11.54
N ARG A 101 -22.30 6.44 10.39
CA ARG A 101 -21.56 6.51 9.13
C ARG A 101 -22.05 7.74 8.36
N ALA A 102 -21.12 8.61 8.00
CA ALA A 102 -21.44 9.64 7.02
C ALA A 102 -21.57 8.96 5.64
N ASP A 103 -22.64 9.23 4.94
CA ASP A 103 -22.72 8.91 3.50
C ASP A 103 -21.91 9.97 2.74
N ILE A 104 -21.02 9.52 1.85
CA ILE A 104 -20.12 10.39 1.07
C ILE A 104 -20.23 10.12 -0.43
N PRO A 105 -21.40 10.24 -1.04
CA PRO A 105 -21.61 9.96 -2.45
C PRO A 105 -20.87 10.93 -3.38
N ASP A 106 -20.58 12.13 -2.90
CA ASP A 106 -19.93 13.19 -3.67
C ASP A 106 -18.96 14.02 -2.83
N THR A 107 -18.33 15.01 -3.46
CA THR A 107 -17.33 15.89 -2.85
C THR A 107 -17.90 16.75 -1.71
N GLU A 108 -19.12 17.26 -1.84
CA GLU A 108 -19.73 18.12 -0.82
C GLU A 108 -20.11 17.30 0.42
N ALA A 109 -20.65 16.12 0.25
CA ALA A 109 -20.95 15.21 1.35
C ALA A 109 -19.64 14.78 2.07
N PHE A 110 -18.57 14.49 1.33
CA PHE A 110 -17.24 14.24 1.91
C PHE A 110 -16.74 15.46 2.71
N LYS A 111 -16.82 16.66 2.14
CA LYS A 111 -16.42 17.90 2.80
C LYS A 111 -17.18 18.11 4.11
N GLN A 112 -18.50 17.92 4.09
CA GLN A 112 -19.33 18.03 5.30
C GLN A 112 -18.93 16.99 6.35
N ALA A 113 -18.71 15.73 5.94
CA ALA A 113 -18.26 14.68 6.85
C ALA A 113 -16.92 15.04 7.54
N MET A 114 -15.98 15.66 6.82
CA MET A 114 -14.71 16.12 7.41
C MET A 114 -14.92 17.31 8.36
N LEU A 115 -15.85 18.22 8.06
CA LEU A 115 -16.20 19.33 8.96
C LEU A 115 -16.88 18.86 10.24
N ASP A 116 -17.68 17.80 10.17
CA ASP A 116 -18.40 17.24 11.32
C ASP A 116 -17.56 16.26 12.14
N ALA A 117 -16.45 15.79 11.57
CA ALA A 117 -15.56 14.85 12.26
C ALA A 117 -14.96 15.45 13.53
N GLY A 118 -15.01 14.74 14.64
CA GLY A 118 -14.32 15.11 15.88
C GLY A 118 -12.80 14.98 15.75
N ALA A 119 -12.33 14.03 14.93
CA ALA A 119 -10.93 13.87 14.55
C ALA A 119 -10.82 13.31 13.13
N ILE A 120 -9.83 13.79 12.36
CA ILE A 120 -9.44 13.26 11.06
C ILE A 120 -8.09 12.58 11.24
N VAL A 121 -8.07 11.27 11.15
CA VAL A 121 -6.88 10.47 11.43
C VAL A 121 -6.32 9.95 10.12
N CYS A 122 -5.08 10.28 9.81
CA CYS A 122 -4.39 9.84 8.60
C CYS A 122 -2.92 9.47 8.88
N ASN A 123 -2.28 8.81 7.94
CA ASN A 123 -0.88 8.46 8.10
C ASN A 123 0.08 9.59 7.63
N VAL A 124 1.37 9.41 7.86
CA VAL A 124 2.41 10.34 7.35
C VAL A 124 2.86 10.02 5.92
N ALA A 125 2.40 8.90 5.34
CA ALA A 125 2.72 8.46 3.98
C ALA A 125 1.88 9.21 2.93
N SER A 126 1.96 8.76 1.67
CA SER A 126 1.34 9.42 0.51
C SER A 126 -0.16 9.67 0.65
N SER A 127 -0.93 8.73 1.22
CA SER A 127 -2.37 8.91 1.42
C SER A 127 -2.68 10.00 2.43
N GLY A 128 -1.93 10.10 3.52
CA GLY A 128 -2.11 11.18 4.50
C GLY A 128 -1.66 12.54 3.98
N VAL A 129 -0.59 12.59 3.18
CA VAL A 129 -0.17 13.82 2.47
C VAL A 129 -1.27 14.28 1.51
N TYR A 130 -1.85 13.35 0.77
CA TYR A 130 -2.95 13.65 -0.15
C TYR A 130 -4.17 14.24 0.58
N ILE A 131 -4.61 13.64 1.68
CA ILE A 131 -5.78 14.12 2.44
C ILE A 131 -5.57 15.53 2.96
N VAL A 132 -4.42 15.85 3.54
CA VAL A 132 -4.14 17.20 4.03
C VAL A 132 -4.22 18.21 2.88
N LYS A 133 -3.64 17.90 1.72
CA LYS A 133 -3.73 18.74 0.52
C LYS A 133 -5.18 18.85 0.01
N LEU A 134 -5.95 17.77 0.04
CA LEU A 134 -7.35 17.77 -0.39
C LEU A 134 -8.21 18.69 0.50
N LEU A 135 -8.02 18.65 1.83
CA LEU A 135 -8.75 19.54 2.74
C LEU A 135 -8.44 21.02 2.46
N ASP A 136 -7.21 21.33 2.05
CA ASP A 136 -6.82 22.67 1.60
C ASP A 136 -7.53 23.04 0.29
N GLN A 137 -7.50 22.18 -0.71
CA GLN A 137 -8.19 22.36 -2.00
C GLN A 137 -9.70 22.54 -1.85
N LEU A 138 -10.32 21.90 -0.86
CA LEU A 138 -11.74 22.03 -0.53
C LEU A 138 -12.06 23.28 0.30
N GLY A 139 -11.04 24.06 0.67
CA GLY A 139 -11.21 25.30 1.44
C GLY A 139 -11.61 25.07 2.91
N ILE A 140 -11.29 23.91 3.48
CA ILE A 140 -11.62 23.57 4.88
C ILE A 140 -10.38 23.29 5.75
N ALA A 141 -9.18 23.58 5.25
CA ALA A 141 -7.95 23.36 6.00
C ALA A 141 -7.95 24.02 7.37
N ASP A 142 -8.32 25.30 7.45
CA ASP A 142 -8.34 26.04 8.73
C ASP A 142 -9.37 25.48 9.72
N ALA A 143 -10.55 25.10 9.23
CA ALA A 143 -11.62 24.54 10.06
C ALA A 143 -11.32 23.13 10.59
N THR A 144 -10.36 22.42 9.98
CA THR A 144 -10.03 21.02 10.33
C THR A 144 -8.65 20.86 10.95
N ARG A 145 -7.77 21.85 10.87
CA ARG A 145 -6.34 21.81 11.25
C ARG A 145 -6.11 21.18 12.63
N ASP A 146 -6.81 21.66 13.65
CA ASP A 146 -6.61 21.23 15.04
C ASP A 146 -7.17 19.84 15.34
N ARG A 147 -7.88 19.25 14.36
CA ARG A 147 -8.49 17.92 14.47
C ARG A 147 -7.78 16.87 13.61
N ILE A 148 -6.72 17.25 12.89
CA ILE A 148 -5.92 16.32 12.09
C ILE A 148 -4.88 15.63 12.97
N LEU A 149 -4.98 14.30 13.09
CA LEU A 149 -4.00 13.48 13.75
C LEU A 149 -3.24 12.66 12.68
N ARG A 150 -1.91 12.78 12.68
CA ARG A 150 -1.04 12.03 11.76
C ARG A 150 -0.28 10.93 12.50
N LEU A 151 -0.39 9.70 12.03
CA LEU A 151 0.20 8.51 12.62
C LEU A 151 1.13 7.82 11.61
N PRO A 152 2.05 6.93 12.05
CA PRO A 152 3.08 6.37 11.18
C PRO A 152 2.54 5.61 9.96
N ASP A 153 1.46 4.84 10.12
CA ASP A 153 0.92 3.95 9.10
C ASP A 153 -0.60 3.78 9.23
N THR A 154 -1.22 3.10 8.26
CA THR A 154 -2.68 2.86 8.23
C THR A 154 -3.14 1.96 9.38
N VAL A 155 -2.30 1.04 9.86
CA VAL A 155 -2.67 0.16 10.99
C VAL A 155 -2.86 1.01 12.24
N LYS A 156 -1.91 1.90 12.55
CA LYS A 156 -2.00 2.82 13.69
C LYS A 156 -3.16 3.80 13.56
N VAL A 157 -3.44 4.28 12.35
CA VAL A 157 -4.63 5.10 12.07
C VAL A 157 -5.89 4.34 12.46
N MET A 158 -6.06 3.11 12.01
CA MET A 158 -7.28 2.34 12.23
C MET A 158 -7.40 1.81 13.66
N GLU A 159 -6.29 1.48 14.32
CA GLU A 159 -6.26 1.17 15.76
C GLU A 159 -6.76 2.38 16.59
N HIS A 160 -6.28 3.58 16.25
CA HIS A 160 -6.73 4.80 16.92
C HIS A 160 -8.23 5.02 16.71
N VAL A 161 -8.73 4.89 15.47
CA VAL A 161 -10.16 5.05 15.15
C VAL A 161 -11.00 4.02 15.91
N ALA A 162 -10.56 2.77 16.00
CA ALA A 162 -11.25 1.71 16.74
C ALA A 162 -11.39 2.03 18.24
N GLY A 163 -10.38 2.67 18.84
CA GLY A 163 -10.36 3.08 20.25
C GLY A 163 -10.98 4.46 20.52
N SER A 164 -11.32 5.22 19.48
CA SER A 164 -11.82 6.61 19.66
C SER A 164 -13.26 6.62 20.18
N PRO A 165 -13.59 7.56 21.10
CA PRO A 165 -14.91 7.59 21.75
C PRO A 165 -16.06 7.93 20.80
N ALA A 166 -15.89 8.81 19.83
CA ALA A 166 -16.91 9.12 18.81
C ALA A 166 -16.35 10.00 17.68
N HIS A 167 -16.99 9.94 16.49
CA HIS A 167 -16.80 10.86 15.36
C HIS A 167 -15.37 10.96 14.79
N ALA A 168 -14.46 10.03 15.09
CA ALA A 168 -13.19 9.96 14.41
C ALA A 168 -13.36 9.30 13.04
N ILE A 169 -12.82 9.96 12.00
CA ILE A 169 -12.74 9.41 10.63
C ILE A 169 -11.30 9.06 10.34
N GLY A 170 -11.04 7.79 10.05
CA GLY A 170 -9.75 7.30 9.59
C GLY A 170 -9.70 7.28 8.07
N VAL A 171 -8.62 7.77 7.49
CA VAL A 171 -8.41 7.80 6.05
C VAL A 171 -7.20 6.94 5.68
N GLY A 172 -7.34 6.12 4.64
CA GLY A 172 -6.26 5.22 4.22
C GLY A 172 -6.52 4.55 2.89
N GLN A 173 -5.64 3.61 2.54
CA GLN A 173 -5.83 2.77 1.35
C GLN A 173 -6.91 1.71 1.61
N LEU A 174 -7.84 1.55 0.67
CA LEU A 174 -8.98 0.61 0.81
C LEU A 174 -8.52 -0.82 1.09
N ALA A 175 -7.47 -1.28 0.43
CA ALA A 175 -6.94 -2.63 0.61
C ALA A 175 -6.54 -2.89 2.07
N GLU A 176 -5.89 -1.93 2.74
CA GLU A 176 -5.48 -2.04 4.14
C GLU A 176 -6.68 -1.94 5.09
N ILE A 177 -7.59 -0.98 4.84
CA ILE A 177 -8.81 -0.83 5.66
C ILE A 177 -9.63 -2.12 5.61
N SER A 178 -9.86 -2.67 4.42
CA SER A 178 -10.63 -3.91 4.24
C SER A 178 -9.98 -5.09 4.94
N GLU A 179 -8.65 -5.22 4.87
CA GLU A 179 -7.91 -6.26 5.59
C GLU A 179 -8.12 -6.16 7.11
N LEU A 180 -8.07 -4.94 7.66
CA LEU A 180 -8.22 -4.72 9.09
C LEU A 180 -9.66 -4.98 9.57
N VAL A 181 -10.66 -4.63 8.74
CA VAL A 181 -12.07 -4.98 9.00
C VAL A 181 -12.25 -6.51 9.02
N GLU A 182 -11.71 -7.23 8.03
CA GLU A 182 -11.77 -8.69 7.95
C GLU A 182 -11.08 -9.37 9.15
N LYS A 183 -9.99 -8.78 9.66
CA LYS A 183 -9.29 -9.24 10.86
C LYS A 183 -10.03 -8.93 12.18
N GLY A 184 -11.17 -8.28 12.10
CA GLY A 184 -12.00 -7.98 13.27
C GLY A 184 -11.56 -6.76 14.07
N LEU A 185 -10.70 -5.89 13.51
CA LEU A 185 -10.43 -4.60 14.14
C LEU A 185 -11.74 -3.81 14.26
N GLY A 186 -11.98 -3.22 15.41
CA GLY A 186 -13.24 -2.54 15.77
C GLY A 186 -13.59 -1.31 14.91
N ILE A 187 -13.39 -1.39 13.61
CA ILE A 187 -13.72 -0.37 12.60
C ILE A 187 -14.74 -0.87 11.59
N ALA A 188 -15.34 0.06 10.87
CA ALA A 188 -16.18 -0.22 9.71
C ALA A 188 -15.76 0.67 8.55
N LEU A 189 -15.55 0.08 7.38
CA LEU A 189 -15.38 0.82 6.14
C LEU A 189 -16.69 1.56 5.84
N VAL A 190 -16.58 2.86 5.57
CA VAL A 190 -17.72 3.70 5.17
C VAL A 190 -17.90 3.59 3.66
N ALA A 191 -16.94 4.12 2.90
CA ALA A 191 -16.94 4.13 1.45
C ALA A 191 -15.54 4.43 0.89
N PRO A 192 -15.29 4.15 -0.41
CA PRO A 192 -14.24 4.82 -1.15
C PRO A 192 -14.44 6.33 -1.15
N LEU A 193 -13.38 7.09 -1.35
CA LEU A 193 -13.54 8.52 -1.67
C LEU A 193 -14.32 8.66 -2.98
N PRO A 194 -15.16 9.70 -3.13
CA PRO A 194 -15.83 10.03 -4.38
C PRO A 194 -14.84 10.13 -5.54
N ASP A 195 -15.22 9.69 -6.75
CA ASP A 195 -14.31 9.64 -7.92
C ASP A 195 -13.67 10.99 -8.24
N ALA A 196 -14.40 12.10 -8.06
CA ALA A 196 -13.90 13.45 -8.30
C ALA A 196 -12.73 13.86 -7.39
N ILE A 197 -12.61 13.23 -6.23
CA ILE A 197 -11.57 13.48 -5.23
C ILE A 197 -10.83 12.19 -4.86
N GLN A 198 -10.89 11.17 -5.70
CA GLN A 198 -10.19 9.92 -5.48
C GLN A 198 -8.70 10.05 -5.78
N ASN A 199 -7.88 9.45 -4.94
CA ASN A 199 -6.47 9.27 -5.23
C ASN A 199 -6.17 7.80 -5.49
N VAL A 200 -5.81 7.49 -6.72
CA VAL A 200 -5.46 6.15 -7.15
C VAL A 200 -3.95 5.99 -7.12
N THR A 201 -3.45 5.12 -6.26
CA THR A 201 -2.02 4.86 -6.12
C THR A 201 -1.64 3.60 -6.90
N ALA A 202 -0.82 3.74 -7.95
CA ALA A 202 -0.23 2.62 -8.67
C ALA A 202 0.98 2.06 -7.90
N TYR A 203 1.03 0.74 -7.73
CA TYR A 203 2.15 0.03 -7.10
C TYR A 203 2.96 -0.72 -8.15
N HIS A 204 4.27 -0.58 -8.07
CA HIS A 204 5.22 -1.21 -8.99
C HIS A 204 6.20 -2.08 -8.22
N ALA A 205 6.54 -3.22 -8.81
CA ALA A 205 7.66 -4.07 -8.38
C ALA A 205 8.85 -3.82 -9.29
N ALA A 206 10.06 -3.86 -8.74
CA ALA A 206 11.28 -3.89 -9.53
C ALA A 206 12.39 -4.65 -8.77
N VAL A 207 13.33 -5.23 -9.52
CA VAL A 207 14.52 -5.85 -8.96
C VAL A 207 15.47 -4.75 -8.50
N THR A 208 16.03 -4.87 -7.30
CA THR A 208 17.01 -3.91 -6.80
C THR A 208 18.41 -4.21 -7.32
N VAL A 209 19.26 -3.20 -7.45
CA VAL A 209 20.66 -3.40 -7.82
C VAL A 209 21.45 -4.08 -6.69
N ALA A 210 20.97 -4.01 -5.45
CA ALA A 210 21.56 -4.65 -4.27
C ALA A 210 21.31 -6.16 -4.22
N SER A 211 20.42 -6.70 -5.07
CA SER A 211 20.16 -8.14 -5.17
C SER A 211 21.40 -8.88 -5.62
N ARG A 212 21.75 -9.93 -4.88
CA ARG A 212 22.83 -10.84 -5.25
C ARG A 212 22.36 -12.04 -6.09
N GLN A 213 21.06 -12.12 -6.39
CA GLN A 213 20.40 -13.24 -7.05
C GLN A 213 19.55 -12.71 -8.23
N GLN A 214 20.20 -11.95 -9.11
CA GLN A 214 19.54 -11.17 -10.16
C GLN A 214 18.57 -11.97 -11.03
N ASP A 215 18.94 -13.19 -11.45
CA ASP A 215 18.09 -13.98 -12.35
C ASP A 215 16.83 -14.49 -11.65
N ALA A 216 16.97 -15.02 -10.43
CA ALA A 216 15.84 -15.46 -9.61
C ALA A 216 14.93 -14.26 -9.20
N ALA A 217 15.54 -13.11 -8.88
CA ALA A 217 14.79 -11.88 -8.59
C ALA A 217 14.00 -11.37 -9.81
N ARG A 218 14.58 -11.45 -11.03
CA ARG A 218 13.87 -11.11 -12.28
C ARG A 218 12.71 -12.08 -12.55
N ALA A 219 12.89 -13.38 -12.29
CA ALA A 219 11.82 -14.35 -12.40
C ALA A 219 10.67 -14.03 -11.42
N LEU A 220 10.99 -13.71 -10.17
CA LEU A 220 10.02 -13.33 -9.16
C LEU A 220 9.28 -12.02 -9.54
N ALA A 221 10.01 -10.99 -9.96
CA ALA A 221 9.39 -9.70 -10.35
C ALA A 221 8.43 -9.87 -11.55
N ARG A 222 8.82 -10.68 -12.56
CA ARG A 222 7.93 -11.02 -13.69
C ARG A 222 6.69 -11.80 -13.23
N PHE A 223 6.86 -12.77 -12.34
CA PHE A 223 5.76 -13.56 -11.81
C PHE A 223 4.75 -12.68 -11.07
N LEU A 224 5.22 -11.74 -10.25
CA LEU A 224 4.38 -10.81 -9.51
C LEU A 224 3.63 -9.82 -10.43
N ALA A 225 4.20 -9.48 -11.59
CA ALA A 225 3.59 -8.55 -12.57
C ALA A 225 2.85 -9.27 -13.72
N ALA A 226 2.76 -10.59 -13.68
CA ALA A 226 2.10 -11.39 -14.72
C ALA A 226 0.57 -11.12 -14.75
N PRO A 227 -0.08 -11.30 -15.91
CA PRO A 227 -1.53 -11.14 -16.01
C PRO A 227 -2.32 -11.99 -15.01
N GLU A 228 -1.84 -13.18 -14.69
CA GLU A 228 -2.45 -14.12 -13.75
C GLU A 228 -2.41 -13.59 -12.30
N ALA A 229 -1.40 -12.80 -11.97
CA ALA A 229 -1.27 -12.17 -10.66
C ALA A 229 -2.35 -11.10 -10.42
N LYS A 230 -2.88 -10.47 -11.48
CA LYS A 230 -3.90 -9.41 -11.38
C LYS A 230 -5.15 -9.87 -10.65
N ALA A 231 -5.63 -11.10 -10.92
CA ALA A 231 -6.80 -11.65 -10.24
C ALA A 231 -6.56 -11.80 -8.72
N VAL A 232 -5.34 -12.18 -8.33
CA VAL A 232 -4.96 -12.29 -6.92
C VAL A 232 -4.93 -10.91 -6.25
N PHE A 233 -4.39 -9.90 -6.95
CA PHE A 233 -4.36 -8.52 -6.45
C PHE A 233 -5.77 -7.94 -6.36
N ALA A 234 -6.61 -8.09 -7.39
CA ALA A 234 -7.99 -7.62 -7.39
C ALA A 234 -8.80 -8.20 -6.22
N ALA A 235 -8.64 -9.49 -5.92
CA ALA A 235 -9.26 -10.14 -4.77
C ALA A 235 -8.78 -9.60 -3.40
N THR A 236 -7.76 -8.74 -3.39
CA THR A 236 -7.22 -8.09 -2.19
C THR A 236 -7.37 -6.57 -2.18
N GLY A 237 -8.15 -6.01 -3.11
CA GLY A 237 -8.44 -4.58 -3.21
C GLY A 237 -7.36 -3.77 -3.95
N ILE A 238 -6.58 -4.43 -4.81
CA ILE A 238 -5.58 -3.82 -5.71
C ILE A 238 -5.98 -4.19 -7.14
N ASP A 239 -6.52 -3.26 -7.92
CA ASP A 239 -7.07 -3.43 -9.27
C ASP A 239 -6.18 -2.81 -10.37
#